data_03db7041f094503007434b306f3abcd9
#
_entry.id   03db7041f094503007434b306f3abcd9
#
_cell.length_a   1.000
_cell.length_b   1.000
_cell.length_c   1.000
_cell.angle_alpha   90.00
_cell.angle_beta   90.00
_cell.angle_gamma   90.00
#
_symmetry.space_group_name_H-M   'P 1'
#
loop_
_entity.id
_entity.type
_entity.pdbx_description
1 polymer ?
#
loop_
_entity_poly.entity_id
_entity_poly.type
_entity_poly.pdbx_seq_one_letter_code
_entity_poly.pdbx_strand_id
1 'polypeptide(L)'
;LPRHPKAPMNILFIADPLASFKTYKDTTYAMMREAAQRGHTLFHTLAAQLSVQNGSVVAQASQIQFLGAKDDHDHAWFQAAPAQSLALTQFNAIIMRSDPPFNMQYLYSTQLLTLAEQQGARVFNSGQAMRDYNEKLAILNYPQFTAPTIVTTRAADVRQFLAKHGDIIVKPLDGMGGMGIFRLRESDPNIGSILETLMQLDSRTIMAQRYIPAIVHGDKRILIIDGEVVPYALARIPQNGETRGNLAVGGRGVAQALSERDREITQTLAPQLKARGILLAGLDVIGDCLTEINVTSPTGFQEIMKQKDFDVAAQFVNAVERNAQAV
;
A
#
# COMPACT_ATOMS: atom_id res chain seq x y z
N LEU A 1 -29.76 -7.68 -9.65
CA LEU A 1 -29.68 -7.85 -11.11
C LEU A 1 -28.62 -8.89 -11.40
N PRO A 2 -28.88 -9.90 -12.26
CA PRO A 2 -27.87 -10.86 -12.68
C PRO A 2 -26.76 -10.08 -13.40
N ARG A 3 -25.50 -10.22 -12.91
CA ARG A 3 -24.32 -9.65 -13.55
C ARG A 3 -24.12 -10.42 -14.85
N HIS A 4 -24.20 -9.76 -16.00
CA HIS A 4 -23.70 -10.34 -17.24
C HIS A 4 -22.22 -10.70 -17.02
N PRO A 5 -21.78 -11.91 -17.33
CA PRO A 5 -20.38 -12.27 -17.22
C PRO A 5 -19.58 -11.34 -18.13
N LYS A 6 -18.66 -10.56 -17.53
CA LYS A 6 -17.71 -9.75 -18.30
C LYS A 6 -16.75 -10.70 -19.02
N ALA A 7 -16.24 -10.28 -20.18
CA ALA A 7 -15.28 -11.09 -20.92
C ALA A 7 -14.04 -11.40 -20.04
N PRO A 8 -13.54 -12.64 -20.05
CA PRO A 8 -12.33 -13.01 -19.35
C PRO A 8 -11.16 -12.09 -19.74
N MET A 9 -10.36 -11.69 -18.75
CA MET A 9 -9.20 -10.82 -18.91
C MET A 9 -7.92 -11.57 -18.54
N ASN A 10 -6.81 -11.20 -19.16
CA ASN A 10 -5.48 -11.54 -18.71
C ASN A 10 -5.00 -10.49 -17.72
N ILE A 11 -4.81 -10.86 -16.47
CA ILE A 11 -4.39 -9.95 -15.38
C ILE A 11 -2.98 -10.35 -14.92
N LEU A 12 -2.02 -9.44 -15.02
CA LEU A 12 -0.67 -9.62 -14.50
C LEU A 12 -0.57 -9.01 -13.09
N PHE A 13 -0.18 -9.82 -12.12
CA PHE A 13 0.22 -9.37 -10.80
C PHE A 13 1.74 -9.28 -10.73
N ILE A 14 2.26 -8.07 -10.53
CA ILE A 14 3.67 -7.83 -10.20
C ILE A 14 3.75 -7.78 -8.69
N ALA A 15 4.18 -8.86 -8.06
CA ALA A 15 4.12 -9.04 -6.62
C ALA A 15 5.32 -9.84 -6.11
N ASP A 16 5.50 -9.88 -4.81
CA ASP A 16 6.51 -10.72 -4.16
C ASP A 16 6.28 -12.21 -4.44
N PRO A 17 7.24 -13.09 -4.15
CA PRO A 17 7.12 -14.52 -4.45
C PRO A 17 5.83 -15.12 -3.85
N LEU A 18 4.97 -15.71 -4.68
CA LEU A 18 3.66 -16.24 -4.26
C LEU A 18 3.77 -17.27 -3.12
N ALA A 19 4.88 -18.01 -3.06
CA ALA A 19 5.16 -18.97 -1.98
C ALA A 19 5.38 -18.31 -0.61
N SER A 20 5.66 -17.00 -0.57
CA SER A 20 5.80 -16.24 0.69
C SER A 20 4.48 -15.71 1.24
N PHE A 21 3.38 -15.80 0.47
CA PHE A 21 2.08 -15.28 0.88
C PHE A 21 1.51 -16.03 2.08
N LYS A 22 1.05 -15.25 3.06
CA LYS A 22 0.25 -15.77 4.17
C LYS A 22 -1.22 -15.71 3.75
N THR A 23 -1.70 -16.77 3.14
CA THR A 23 -3.00 -16.84 2.46
C THR A 23 -4.18 -16.36 3.32
N TYR A 24 -4.10 -16.53 4.63
CA TYR A 24 -5.14 -16.12 5.59
C TYR A 24 -5.26 -14.60 5.79
N LYS A 25 -4.25 -13.79 5.41
CA LYS A 25 -4.25 -12.33 5.59
C LYS A 25 -3.75 -11.55 4.38
N ASP A 26 -3.15 -12.22 3.39
CA ASP A 26 -2.59 -11.54 2.22
C ASP A 26 -3.69 -10.92 1.36
N THR A 27 -3.55 -9.63 1.06
CA THR A 27 -4.49 -8.88 0.25
C THR A 27 -4.38 -9.22 -1.23
N THR A 28 -3.16 -9.46 -1.74
CA THR A 28 -2.94 -9.83 -3.14
C THR A 28 -3.51 -11.22 -3.42
N TYR A 29 -3.37 -12.17 -2.47
CA TYR A 29 -4.06 -13.45 -2.52
C TYR A 29 -5.58 -13.28 -2.66
N ALA A 30 -6.19 -12.40 -1.85
CA ALA A 30 -7.64 -12.15 -1.94
C ALA A 30 -8.05 -11.56 -3.31
N MET A 31 -7.25 -10.66 -3.88
CA MET A 31 -7.46 -10.11 -5.23
C MET A 31 -7.38 -11.21 -6.29
N MET A 32 -6.34 -12.05 -6.24
CA MET A 32 -6.14 -13.17 -7.17
C MET A 32 -7.28 -14.19 -7.07
N ARG A 33 -7.72 -14.51 -5.85
CA ARG A 33 -8.85 -15.42 -5.61
C ARG A 33 -10.12 -14.92 -6.28
N GLU A 34 -10.49 -13.67 -6.05
CA GLU A 34 -11.69 -13.07 -6.62
C GLU A 34 -11.61 -12.99 -8.15
N ALA A 35 -10.46 -12.60 -8.70
CA ALA A 35 -10.25 -12.56 -10.15
C ALA A 35 -10.35 -13.96 -10.78
N ALA A 36 -9.77 -15.01 -10.15
CA ALA A 36 -9.88 -16.39 -10.60
C ALA A 36 -11.33 -16.91 -10.56
N GLN A 37 -12.08 -16.59 -9.49
CA GLN A 37 -13.50 -16.97 -9.35
C GLN A 37 -14.38 -16.35 -10.43
N ARG A 38 -13.98 -15.18 -10.98
CA ARG A 38 -14.66 -14.55 -12.11
C ARG A 38 -14.24 -15.08 -13.48
N GLY A 39 -13.31 -16.04 -13.51
CA GLY A 39 -12.82 -16.65 -14.76
C GLY A 39 -11.74 -15.84 -15.47
N HIS A 40 -11.10 -14.88 -14.80
CA HIS A 40 -9.93 -14.21 -15.36
C HIS A 40 -8.71 -15.12 -15.36
N THR A 41 -7.85 -14.96 -16.38
CA THR A 41 -6.55 -15.64 -16.44
C THR A 41 -5.52 -14.83 -15.66
N LEU A 42 -4.87 -15.47 -14.69
CA LEU A 42 -3.90 -14.83 -13.83
C LEU A 42 -2.48 -15.09 -14.32
N PHE A 43 -1.66 -14.05 -14.23
CA PHE A 43 -0.21 -14.13 -14.46
C PHE A 43 0.51 -13.50 -13.27
N HIS A 44 1.72 -13.97 -13.00
CA HIS A 44 2.58 -13.43 -11.96
C HIS A 44 4.00 -13.23 -12.47
N THR A 45 4.62 -12.14 -12.00
CA THR A 45 6.04 -11.84 -12.18
C THR A 45 6.56 -11.06 -10.96
N LEU A 46 7.87 -11.09 -10.75
CA LEU A 46 8.54 -10.22 -9.78
C LEU A 46 8.88 -8.88 -10.44
N ALA A 47 8.92 -7.79 -9.67
CA ALA A 47 9.33 -6.48 -10.20
C ALA A 47 10.74 -6.51 -10.83
N ALA A 48 11.66 -7.32 -10.28
CA ALA A 48 13.00 -7.52 -10.83
C ALA A 48 13.03 -8.27 -12.18
N GLN A 49 11.92 -8.84 -12.62
CA GLN A 49 11.79 -9.58 -13.89
C GLN A 49 11.20 -8.72 -15.02
N LEU A 50 11.01 -7.43 -14.78
CA LEU A 50 10.69 -6.45 -15.81
C LEU A 50 11.94 -6.05 -16.58
N SER A 51 11.83 -5.93 -17.89
CA SER A 51 12.93 -5.48 -18.76
C SER A 51 12.41 -4.76 -20.00
N VAL A 52 13.31 -4.11 -20.74
CA VAL A 52 13.02 -3.58 -22.08
C VAL A 52 13.74 -4.42 -23.11
N GLN A 53 13.00 -4.99 -24.06
CA GLN A 53 13.55 -5.79 -25.15
C GLN A 53 13.01 -5.26 -26.49
N ASN A 54 13.91 -4.92 -27.40
CA ASN A 54 13.55 -4.35 -28.70
C ASN A 54 12.56 -3.15 -28.62
N GLY A 55 12.76 -2.30 -27.63
CA GLY A 55 11.92 -1.13 -27.38
C GLY A 55 10.61 -1.38 -26.65
N SER A 56 10.21 -2.63 -26.41
CA SER A 56 8.98 -2.99 -25.67
C SER A 56 9.29 -3.37 -24.24
N VAL A 57 8.44 -2.95 -23.30
CA VAL A 57 8.52 -3.43 -21.92
C VAL A 57 7.92 -4.82 -21.82
N VAL A 58 8.73 -5.75 -21.31
CA VAL A 58 8.36 -7.16 -21.15
C VAL A 58 8.55 -7.63 -19.70
N ALA A 59 7.84 -8.68 -19.34
CA ALA A 59 8.00 -9.39 -18.08
C ALA A 59 8.29 -10.88 -18.33
N GLN A 60 9.16 -11.48 -17.51
CA GLN A 60 9.23 -12.93 -17.38
C GLN A 60 8.05 -13.38 -16.50
N ALA A 61 6.92 -13.71 -17.11
CA ALA A 61 5.68 -13.98 -16.43
C ALA A 61 5.24 -15.43 -16.55
N SER A 62 4.73 -15.99 -15.45
CA SER A 62 4.13 -17.32 -15.38
C SER A 62 2.61 -17.19 -15.32
N GLN A 63 1.90 -17.98 -16.13
CA GLN A 63 0.47 -18.14 -15.94
C GLN A 63 0.23 -18.95 -14.65
N ILE A 64 -0.76 -18.50 -13.87
CA ILE A 64 -1.07 -19.08 -12.56
C ILE A 64 -2.43 -19.78 -12.63
N GLN A 65 -2.44 -21.05 -12.30
CA GLN A 65 -3.66 -21.77 -11.95
C GLN A 65 -3.90 -21.56 -10.44
N PHE A 66 -4.99 -20.89 -10.11
CA PHE A 66 -5.39 -20.67 -8.73
C PHE A 66 -6.12 -21.91 -8.21
N LEU A 67 -5.56 -22.60 -7.21
CA LEU A 67 -6.13 -23.82 -6.61
C LEU A 67 -6.93 -23.52 -5.35
N GLY A 68 -6.62 -22.41 -4.67
CA GLY A 68 -7.15 -22.05 -3.37
C GLY A 68 -6.41 -22.73 -2.22
N ALA A 69 -6.22 -21.99 -1.13
CA ALA A 69 -5.60 -22.54 0.08
C ALA A 69 -6.58 -23.44 0.82
N LYS A 70 -6.12 -24.62 1.26
CA LYS A 70 -6.89 -25.57 2.07
C LYS A 70 -6.93 -25.19 3.54
N ASP A 71 -5.88 -24.51 4.01
CA ASP A 71 -5.75 -23.96 5.36
C ASP A 71 -4.84 -22.73 5.35
N ASP A 72 -4.64 -22.12 6.52
CA ASP A 72 -3.86 -20.87 6.69
C ASP A 72 -2.35 -21.02 6.36
N HIS A 73 -1.84 -22.25 6.28
CA HIS A 73 -0.44 -22.56 6.03
C HIS A 73 -0.21 -23.27 4.70
N ASP A 74 -1.25 -23.39 3.85
CA ASP A 74 -1.15 -24.05 2.56
C ASP A 74 -0.33 -23.21 1.56
N HIS A 75 0.84 -23.71 1.21
CA HIS A 75 1.70 -23.14 0.17
C HIS A 75 1.38 -23.66 -1.23
N ALA A 76 0.54 -24.70 -1.36
CA ALA A 76 0.13 -25.31 -2.61
C ALA A 76 -1.16 -24.71 -3.20
N TRP A 77 -1.49 -23.48 -2.83
CA TRP A 77 -2.70 -22.77 -3.27
C TRP A 77 -2.67 -22.34 -4.74
N PHE A 78 -1.53 -22.50 -5.42
CA PHE A 78 -1.35 -22.18 -6.83
C PHE A 78 -0.43 -23.20 -7.53
N GLN A 79 -0.55 -23.23 -8.85
CA GLN A 79 0.42 -23.88 -9.75
C GLN A 79 0.84 -22.88 -10.81
N ALA A 80 2.15 -22.74 -11.02
CA ALA A 80 2.71 -21.84 -12.01
C ALA A 80 3.19 -22.62 -13.25
N ALA A 81 2.82 -22.16 -14.43
CA ALA A 81 3.40 -22.61 -15.68
C ALA A 81 4.85 -22.09 -15.84
N PRO A 82 5.67 -22.66 -16.72
CA PRO A 82 6.98 -22.10 -17.04
C PRO A 82 6.87 -20.63 -17.44
N ALA A 83 7.81 -19.80 -16.92
CA ALA A 83 7.83 -18.37 -17.23
C ALA A 83 8.11 -18.14 -18.73
N GLN A 84 7.44 -17.13 -19.27
CA GLN A 84 7.59 -16.69 -20.66
C GLN A 84 7.84 -15.18 -20.69
N SER A 85 8.60 -14.73 -21.72
CA SER A 85 8.79 -13.31 -21.99
C SER A 85 7.55 -12.75 -22.68
N LEU A 86 6.74 -11.97 -21.98
CA LEU A 86 5.47 -11.42 -22.47
C LEU A 86 5.52 -9.89 -22.44
N ALA A 87 5.10 -9.25 -23.53
CA ALA A 87 4.98 -7.80 -23.56
C ALA A 87 3.85 -7.33 -22.61
N LEU A 88 4.08 -6.25 -21.87
CA LEU A 88 3.09 -5.74 -20.91
C LEU A 88 1.79 -5.31 -21.59
N THR A 89 1.82 -4.93 -22.85
CA THR A 89 0.65 -4.57 -23.65
C THR A 89 -0.28 -5.75 -23.96
N GLN A 90 0.15 -7.00 -23.72
CA GLN A 90 -0.69 -8.19 -23.90
C GLN A 90 -1.67 -8.44 -22.74
N PHE A 91 -1.48 -7.73 -21.62
CA PHE A 91 -2.35 -7.87 -20.45
C PHE A 91 -3.46 -6.81 -20.47
N ASN A 92 -4.67 -7.23 -20.11
CA ASN A 92 -5.80 -6.31 -19.98
C ASN A 92 -5.66 -5.40 -18.74
N ALA A 93 -4.99 -5.91 -17.70
CA ALA A 93 -4.68 -5.15 -16.50
C ALA A 93 -3.37 -5.63 -15.87
N ILE A 94 -2.57 -4.71 -15.37
CA ILE A 94 -1.32 -4.95 -14.66
C ILE A 94 -1.47 -4.34 -13.26
N ILE A 95 -1.33 -5.17 -12.24
CA ILE A 95 -1.51 -4.77 -10.85
C ILE A 95 -0.15 -4.80 -10.15
N MET A 96 0.39 -3.62 -9.80
CA MET A 96 1.63 -3.51 -9.04
C MET A 96 1.33 -3.71 -7.55
N ARG A 97 1.90 -4.78 -6.99
CA ARG A 97 1.68 -5.22 -5.61
C ARG A 97 2.97 -5.60 -4.87
N SER A 98 4.14 -5.27 -5.43
CA SER A 98 5.40 -5.47 -4.71
C SER A 98 5.43 -4.62 -3.45
N ASP A 99 5.89 -5.21 -2.35
CA ASP A 99 6.02 -4.50 -1.08
C ASP A 99 7.17 -3.49 -1.12
N PRO A 100 7.09 -2.38 -0.37
CA PRO A 100 8.24 -1.53 -0.09
C PRO A 100 9.40 -2.33 0.53
N PRO A 101 10.65 -1.81 0.55
CA PRO A 101 10.98 -0.38 0.53
C PRO A 101 10.94 0.25 -0.86
N PHE A 102 10.46 1.51 -0.93
CA PHE A 102 10.52 2.30 -2.15
C PHE A 102 11.96 2.81 -2.38
N ASN A 103 12.81 1.89 -2.81
CA ASN A 103 14.22 2.15 -3.11
C ASN A 103 14.44 2.43 -4.61
N MET A 104 15.69 2.54 -5.03
CA MET A 104 16.02 2.80 -6.44
C MET A 104 15.52 1.71 -7.40
N GLN A 105 15.50 0.43 -6.98
CA GLN A 105 14.98 -0.66 -7.80
C GLN A 105 13.46 -0.54 -7.98
N TYR A 106 12.75 -0.18 -6.91
CA TYR A 106 11.32 0.11 -6.98
C TYR A 106 11.06 1.30 -7.91
N LEU A 107 11.84 2.39 -7.78
CA LEU A 107 11.76 3.55 -8.66
C LEU A 107 11.93 3.15 -10.14
N TYR A 108 12.96 2.36 -10.47
CA TYR A 108 13.17 1.90 -11.86
C TYR A 108 12.01 1.04 -12.36
N SER A 109 11.46 0.15 -11.53
CA SER A 109 10.27 -0.61 -11.90
C SER A 109 9.09 0.30 -12.24
N THR A 110 8.84 1.36 -11.46
CA THR A 110 7.76 2.32 -11.75
C THR A 110 8.02 3.12 -13.03
N GLN A 111 9.28 3.40 -13.39
CA GLN A 111 9.64 4.04 -14.67
C GLN A 111 9.37 3.11 -15.85
N LEU A 112 9.72 1.82 -15.74
CA LEU A 112 9.38 0.82 -16.75
C LEU A 112 7.86 0.68 -16.91
N LEU A 113 7.11 0.70 -15.81
CA LEU A 113 5.65 0.67 -15.87
C LEU A 113 5.08 1.91 -16.58
N THR A 114 5.63 3.10 -16.33
CA THR A 114 5.22 4.32 -17.07
C THR A 114 5.54 4.20 -18.56
N LEU A 115 6.69 3.63 -18.92
CA LEU A 115 7.00 3.37 -20.33
C LEU A 115 6.01 2.37 -20.94
N ALA A 116 5.62 1.33 -20.21
CA ALA A 116 4.59 0.39 -20.65
C ALA A 116 3.23 1.08 -20.84
N GLU A 117 2.83 2.00 -19.94
CA GLU A 117 1.62 2.80 -20.06
C GLU A 117 1.64 3.64 -21.35
N GLN A 118 2.78 4.26 -21.69
CA GLN A 118 2.96 4.99 -22.95
C GLN A 118 2.87 4.08 -24.20
N GLN A 119 3.16 2.79 -24.04
CA GLN A 119 2.98 1.75 -25.06
C GLN A 119 1.57 1.18 -25.14
N GLY A 120 0.65 1.64 -24.28
CA GLY A 120 -0.74 1.21 -24.25
C GLY A 120 -1.08 0.15 -23.18
N ALA A 121 -0.13 -0.21 -22.30
CA ALA A 121 -0.42 -1.08 -21.16
C ALA A 121 -1.27 -0.36 -20.10
N ARG A 122 -2.08 -1.11 -19.36
CA ARG A 122 -2.95 -0.56 -18.29
C ARG A 122 -2.44 -1.00 -16.93
N VAL A 123 -1.78 -0.08 -16.24
CA VAL A 123 -1.09 -0.32 -14.96
C VAL A 123 -1.88 0.32 -13.81
N PHE A 124 -2.05 -0.42 -12.72
CA PHE A 124 -2.74 -0.02 -11.49
C PHE A 124 -1.90 -0.40 -10.24
N ASN A 125 -1.49 0.56 -9.39
CA ASN A 125 -1.59 2.01 -9.60
C ASN A 125 -0.64 2.45 -10.71
N SER A 126 -0.92 3.61 -11.33
CA SER A 126 -0.04 4.18 -12.36
C SER A 126 1.41 4.33 -11.87
N GLY A 127 2.38 4.00 -12.74
CA GLY A 127 3.80 4.11 -12.40
C GLY A 127 4.21 5.52 -11.97
N GLN A 128 3.66 6.54 -12.61
CA GLN A 128 3.90 7.93 -12.24
C GLN A 128 3.28 8.26 -10.88
N ALA A 129 2.04 7.84 -10.63
CA ALA A 129 1.35 8.11 -9.37
C ALA A 129 2.09 7.52 -8.17
N MET A 130 2.64 6.31 -8.29
CA MET A 130 3.44 5.69 -7.23
C MET A 130 4.73 6.48 -6.92
N ARG A 131 5.36 7.10 -7.92
CA ARG A 131 6.55 7.95 -7.71
C ARG A 131 6.22 9.30 -7.09
N ASP A 132 5.13 9.92 -7.54
CA ASP A 132 4.74 11.27 -7.12
C ASP A 132 4.13 11.28 -5.70
N TYR A 133 3.60 10.14 -5.25
CA TYR A 133 2.99 9.97 -3.94
C TYR A 133 3.88 9.12 -3.02
N ASN A 134 4.98 9.72 -2.52
CA ASN A 134 5.66 9.09 -1.39
C ASN A 134 4.68 8.98 -0.21
N GLU A 135 4.51 7.79 0.33
CA GLU A 135 3.43 7.43 1.27
C GLU A 135 3.38 8.31 2.53
N LYS A 136 4.53 8.82 2.95
CA LYS A 136 4.63 9.73 4.11
C LYS A 136 4.58 11.20 3.70
N LEU A 137 5.27 11.60 2.62
CA LEU A 137 5.29 12.99 2.18
C LEU A 137 3.94 13.45 1.59
N ALA A 138 3.18 12.55 0.97
CA ALA A 138 1.92 12.88 0.33
C ALA A 138 0.90 13.52 1.28
N ILE A 139 0.94 13.22 2.59
CA ILE A 139 0.07 13.85 3.59
C ILE A 139 0.27 15.36 3.69
N LEU A 140 1.45 15.88 3.34
CA LEU A 140 1.75 17.32 3.41
C LEU A 140 0.94 18.15 2.41
N ASN A 141 0.32 17.51 1.40
CA ASN A 141 -0.67 18.14 0.53
C ASN A 141 -2.00 18.42 1.25
N TYR A 142 -2.19 17.88 2.46
CA TYR A 142 -3.42 17.96 3.25
C TYR A 142 -3.14 18.43 4.69
N PRO A 143 -2.56 19.63 4.87
CA PRO A 143 -2.12 20.10 6.18
C PRO A 143 -3.26 20.21 7.21
N GLN A 144 -4.51 20.41 6.75
CA GLN A 144 -5.71 20.44 7.61
C GLN A 144 -6.04 19.09 8.27
N PHE A 145 -5.46 17.99 7.75
CA PHE A 145 -5.68 16.64 8.26
C PHE A 145 -4.46 16.07 8.99
N THR A 146 -3.32 16.77 9.02
CA THR A 146 -2.08 16.26 9.59
C THR A 146 -1.79 16.86 10.97
N ALA A 147 -1.14 16.08 11.83
CA ALA A 147 -0.51 16.64 13.03
C ALA A 147 0.67 17.56 12.64
N PRO A 148 1.12 18.48 13.51
CA PRO A 148 2.34 19.22 13.27
C PRO A 148 3.47 18.31 12.81
N THR A 149 4.09 18.66 11.70
CA THR A 149 5.06 17.81 10.98
C THR A 149 6.21 18.66 10.46
N ILE A 150 7.44 18.13 10.53
CA ILE A 150 8.59 18.64 9.78
C ILE A 150 9.22 17.50 8.97
N VAL A 151 9.87 17.88 7.88
CA VAL A 151 10.69 17.00 7.04
C VAL A 151 12.04 17.67 6.87
N THR A 152 13.11 17.00 7.27
CA THR A 152 14.45 17.61 7.28
C THR A 152 15.56 16.56 7.22
N THR A 153 16.75 17.00 6.79
CA THR A 153 18.00 16.24 6.91
C THR A 153 18.83 16.69 8.15
N ARG A 154 18.37 17.71 8.88
CA ARG A 154 19.16 18.35 9.95
C ARG A 154 18.68 17.89 11.32
N ALA A 155 19.54 17.20 12.09
CA ALA A 155 19.23 16.77 13.45
C ALA A 155 18.88 17.96 14.39
N ALA A 156 19.46 19.14 14.15
CA ALA A 156 19.15 20.35 14.90
C ALA A 156 17.67 20.76 14.79
N ASP A 157 17.08 20.65 13.58
CA ASP A 157 15.66 20.97 13.35
C ASP A 157 14.75 20.00 14.10
N VAL A 158 15.11 18.69 14.12
CA VAL A 158 14.35 17.67 14.87
C VAL A 158 14.40 17.96 16.38
N ARG A 159 15.59 18.35 16.92
CA ARG A 159 15.74 18.73 18.33
C ARG A 159 14.91 19.97 18.68
N GLN A 160 14.90 20.98 17.82
CA GLN A 160 14.06 22.17 18.01
C GLN A 160 12.56 21.82 17.95
N PHE A 161 12.16 20.93 17.05
CA PHE A 161 10.79 20.45 16.95
C PHE A 161 10.39 19.64 18.20
N LEU A 162 11.29 18.79 18.71
CA LEU A 162 11.09 18.04 19.96
C LEU A 162 10.91 19.02 21.15
N ALA A 163 11.79 19.99 21.31
CA ALA A 163 11.68 21.00 22.37
C ALA A 163 10.36 21.79 22.31
N LYS A 164 9.84 22.04 21.11
CA LYS A 164 8.54 22.71 20.92
C LYS A 164 7.34 21.84 21.29
N HIS A 165 7.39 20.53 21.03
CA HIS A 165 6.23 19.63 21.14
C HIS A 165 6.32 18.63 22.30
N GLY A 166 7.50 18.45 22.91
CA GLY A 166 7.76 17.58 24.07
C GLY A 166 7.75 16.08 23.78
N ASP A 167 6.93 15.64 22.82
CA ASP A 167 6.72 14.21 22.48
C ASP A 167 6.47 14.10 20.97
N ILE A 168 7.36 13.40 20.25
CA ILE A 168 7.31 13.29 18.79
C ILE A 168 7.56 11.88 18.32
N ILE A 169 7.14 11.58 17.08
CA ILE A 169 7.52 10.41 16.32
C ILE A 169 8.52 10.82 15.23
N VAL A 170 9.60 10.09 15.09
CA VAL A 170 10.52 10.21 13.94
C VAL A 170 10.46 8.94 13.11
N LYS A 171 10.48 9.08 11.77
CA LYS A 171 10.33 7.97 10.83
C LYS A 171 11.06 8.20 9.52
N PRO A 172 11.66 7.16 8.89
CA PRO A 172 12.21 7.25 7.54
C PRO A 172 11.07 7.40 6.52
N LEU A 173 11.37 7.94 5.33
CA LEU A 173 10.37 8.18 4.29
C LEU A 173 10.07 6.96 3.41
N ASP A 174 10.96 5.99 3.37
CA ASP A 174 10.98 4.83 2.48
C ASP A 174 10.70 3.49 3.18
N GLY A 175 10.54 3.50 4.52
CA GLY A 175 10.28 2.30 5.33
C GLY A 175 8.80 1.90 5.36
N MET A 176 8.55 0.62 5.66
CA MET A 176 7.22 0.02 5.84
C MET A 176 7.13 -0.76 7.16
N GLY A 177 5.90 -1.19 7.51
CA GLY A 177 5.68 -2.12 8.63
C GLY A 177 6.08 -1.60 10.00
N GLY A 178 6.30 -0.30 10.15
CA GLY A 178 6.74 0.30 11.42
C GLY A 178 8.25 0.24 11.67
N MET A 179 9.05 -0.22 10.70
CA MET A 179 10.51 -0.23 10.83
C MET A 179 11.08 1.19 10.88
N GLY A 180 12.02 1.42 11.81
CA GLY A 180 12.67 2.72 11.97
C GLY A 180 11.78 3.82 12.53
N ILE A 181 10.61 3.49 13.08
CA ILE A 181 9.74 4.46 13.76
C ILE A 181 10.14 4.51 15.24
N PHE A 182 10.49 5.70 15.71
CA PHE A 182 10.84 5.92 17.11
C PHE A 182 9.98 7.06 17.69
N ARG A 183 9.57 6.87 18.95
CA ARG A 183 8.99 7.94 19.78
C ARG A 183 10.09 8.56 20.60
N LEU A 184 10.24 9.88 20.51
CA LEU A 184 11.24 10.65 21.24
C LEU A 184 10.55 11.59 22.23
N ARG A 185 11.07 11.63 23.45
CA ARG A 185 10.76 12.61 24.50
C ARG A 185 12.02 13.33 24.91
N GLU A 186 11.92 14.54 25.42
CA GLU A 186 13.10 15.34 25.81
C GLU A 186 14.04 14.59 26.78
N SER A 187 13.47 13.75 27.64
CA SER A 187 14.23 12.97 28.63
C SER A 187 14.88 11.68 28.08
N ASP A 188 14.68 11.34 26.80
CA ASP A 188 15.24 10.11 26.24
C ASP A 188 16.76 10.26 26.03
N PRO A 189 17.60 9.45 26.71
CA PRO A 189 19.06 9.53 26.57
C PRO A 189 19.57 9.10 25.19
N ASN A 190 18.74 8.40 24.40
CA ASN A 190 19.15 7.82 23.12
C ASN A 190 18.88 8.74 21.92
N ILE A 191 18.33 9.95 22.11
CA ILE A 191 17.98 10.87 21.01
C ILE A 191 19.14 11.05 20.03
N GLY A 192 20.37 11.21 20.51
CA GLY A 192 21.56 11.37 19.67
C GLY A 192 21.73 10.17 18.73
N SER A 193 21.85 8.98 19.30
CA SER A 193 22.09 7.74 18.56
C SER A 193 20.95 7.39 17.60
N ILE A 194 19.70 7.68 18.00
CA ILE A 194 18.52 7.46 17.11
C ILE A 194 18.60 8.37 15.89
N LEU A 195 18.87 9.67 16.09
CA LEU A 195 18.96 10.63 14.98
C LEU A 195 20.15 10.34 14.08
N GLU A 196 21.33 10.04 14.64
CA GLU A 196 22.51 9.65 13.86
C GLU A 196 22.22 8.43 12.98
N THR A 197 21.56 7.40 13.53
CA THR A 197 21.21 6.18 12.80
C THR A 197 20.19 6.43 11.70
N LEU A 198 19.09 7.14 12.02
CA LEU A 198 18.01 7.40 11.06
C LEU A 198 18.43 8.35 9.96
N MET A 199 19.13 9.41 10.32
CA MET A 199 19.53 10.49 9.42
C MET A 199 20.89 10.24 8.74
N GLN A 200 21.59 9.15 9.12
CA GLN A 200 22.89 8.80 8.54
C GLN A 200 23.85 10.01 8.54
N LEU A 201 24.02 10.62 9.71
CA LEU A 201 24.84 11.82 9.91
C LEU A 201 24.39 12.99 9.00
N ASP A 202 23.11 13.35 9.07
CA ASP A 202 22.48 14.43 8.32
C ASP A 202 22.50 14.27 6.78
N SER A 203 22.67 13.04 6.27
CA SER A 203 22.63 12.75 4.84
C SER A 203 21.28 12.22 4.35
N ARG A 204 20.41 11.74 5.27
CA ARG A 204 19.10 11.15 4.95
C ARG A 204 17.96 11.99 5.49
N THR A 205 17.01 12.32 4.61
CA THR A 205 15.78 13.02 4.99
C THR A 205 14.88 12.10 5.81
N ILE A 206 14.36 12.63 6.92
CA ILE A 206 13.35 11.97 7.76
C ILE A 206 12.15 12.87 7.98
N MET A 207 11.05 12.28 8.45
CA MET A 207 9.89 13.00 8.95
C MET A 207 9.84 12.94 10.47
N ALA A 208 9.56 14.08 11.11
CA ALA A 208 9.20 14.14 12.52
C ALA A 208 7.78 14.71 12.65
N GLN A 209 6.94 14.06 13.46
CA GLN A 209 5.55 14.45 13.72
C GLN A 209 5.29 14.52 15.21
N ARG A 210 4.42 15.46 15.65
CA ARG A 210 3.93 15.45 17.02
C ARG A 210 3.26 14.11 17.32
N TYR A 211 3.58 13.50 18.46
CA TYR A 211 2.96 12.26 18.92
C TYR A 211 1.45 12.43 19.06
N ILE A 212 0.68 11.45 18.62
CA ILE A 212 -0.78 11.44 18.69
C ILE A 212 -1.19 10.38 19.72
N PRO A 213 -1.59 10.77 20.94
CA PRO A 213 -1.93 9.82 22.02
C PRO A 213 -3.05 8.85 21.66
N ALA A 214 -3.94 9.22 20.74
CA ALA A 214 -5.04 8.38 20.28
C ALA A 214 -4.58 7.07 19.60
N ILE A 215 -3.29 6.86 19.34
CA ILE A 215 -2.74 5.60 18.84
C ILE A 215 -3.11 4.39 19.72
N VAL A 216 -3.37 4.60 21.00
CA VAL A 216 -3.83 3.54 21.91
C VAL A 216 -5.17 2.92 21.49
N HIS A 217 -5.97 3.65 20.71
CA HIS A 217 -7.23 3.19 20.13
C HIS A 217 -7.05 2.60 18.73
N GLY A 218 -5.83 2.58 18.23
CA GLY A 218 -5.44 2.02 16.94
C GLY A 218 -5.08 3.08 15.89
N ASP A 219 -4.25 2.62 14.97
CA ASP A 219 -3.95 3.25 13.69
C ASP A 219 -4.93 2.69 12.66
N LYS A 220 -5.86 3.50 12.19
CA LYS A 220 -6.95 3.08 11.29
C LYS A 220 -6.47 3.03 9.85
N ARG A 221 -6.51 1.85 9.20
CA ARG A 221 -6.37 1.70 7.75
C ARG A 221 -7.74 1.89 7.10
N ILE A 222 -7.87 2.89 6.22
CA ILE A 222 -9.08 3.14 5.42
C ILE A 222 -8.73 2.94 3.96
N LEU A 223 -9.49 2.10 3.26
CA LEU A 223 -9.22 1.76 1.87
C LEU A 223 -10.07 2.62 0.93
N ILE A 224 -9.44 3.12 -0.13
CA ILE A 224 -10.09 3.83 -1.25
C ILE A 224 -9.78 3.06 -2.51
N ILE A 225 -10.81 2.67 -3.26
CA ILE A 225 -10.72 1.89 -4.49
C ILE A 225 -11.44 2.62 -5.61
N ASP A 226 -10.71 3.07 -6.64
CA ASP A 226 -11.25 3.82 -7.78
C ASP A 226 -12.06 5.06 -7.35
N GLY A 227 -11.61 5.76 -6.30
CA GLY A 227 -12.28 6.92 -5.73
C GLY A 227 -13.50 6.57 -4.85
N GLU A 228 -13.83 5.30 -4.66
CA GLU A 228 -14.88 4.83 -3.77
C GLU A 228 -14.28 4.39 -2.43
N VAL A 229 -14.86 4.85 -1.33
CA VAL A 229 -14.36 4.52 0.02
C VAL A 229 -14.96 3.21 0.50
N VAL A 230 -14.13 2.29 0.98
CA VAL A 230 -14.60 1.09 1.71
C VAL A 230 -15.29 1.56 3.00
N PRO A 231 -16.53 1.12 3.32
CA PRO A 231 -17.32 1.70 4.40
C PRO A 231 -16.83 1.34 5.82
N TYR A 232 -15.73 0.62 5.91
CA TYR A 232 -15.10 0.19 7.16
C TYR A 232 -13.63 0.55 7.21
N ALA A 233 -13.17 1.03 8.38
CA ALA A 233 -11.77 1.16 8.71
C ALA A 233 -11.28 -0.09 9.46
N LEU A 234 -10.03 -0.46 9.27
CA LEU A 234 -9.35 -1.48 10.06
C LEU A 234 -8.49 -0.79 11.12
N ALA A 235 -8.95 -0.70 12.37
CA ALA A 235 -8.14 -0.21 13.48
C ALA A 235 -7.09 -1.26 13.85
N ARG A 236 -5.82 -0.90 13.72
CA ARG A 236 -4.66 -1.73 14.07
C ARG A 236 -4.20 -1.31 15.46
N ILE A 237 -4.64 -2.04 16.48
CA ILE A 237 -4.44 -1.69 17.88
C ILE A 237 -3.07 -2.22 18.33
N PRO A 238 -2.16 -1.37 18.87
CA PRO A 238 -0.88 -1.81 19.39
C PRO A 238 -1.03 -2.84 20.50
N GLN A 239 -0.06 -3.74 20.61
CA GLN A 239 0.06 -4.61 21.79
C GLN A 239 0.55 -3.82 23.01
N ASN A 240 0.33 -4.36 24.20
CA ASN A 240 0.82 -3.75 25.44
C ASN A 240 2.33 -3.55 25.40
N GLY A 241 2.75 -2.30 25.65
CA GLY A 241 4.17 -1.91 25.61
C GLY A 241 4.70 -1.51 24.23
N GLU A 242 3.90 -1.64 23.17
CA GLU A 242 4.26 -1.22 21.81
C GLU A 242 3.56 0.10 21.44
N THR A 243 4.24 0.95 20.67
CA THR A 243 3.67 2.21 20.17
C THR A 243 3.23 2.12 18.71
N ARG A 244 3.48 1.01 18.03
CA ARG A 244 3.16 0.77 16.62
C ARG A 244 1.95 -0.15 16.50
N GLY A 245 0.93 0.27 15.75
CA GLY A 245 -0.28 -0.52 15.48
C GLY A 245 -0.15 -1.51 14.33
N ASN A 246 0.96 -1.52 13.59
CA ASN A 246 1.11 -2.31 12.38
C ASN A 246 0.89 -3.81 12.64
N LEU A 247 0.09 -4.49 11.80
CA LEU A 247 -0.18 -5.93 11.90
C LEU A 247 1.10 -6.79 11.75
N ALA A 248 2.10 -6.25 11.04
CA ALA A 248 3.40 -6.92 10.86
C ALA A 248 4.17 -7.10 12.18
N VAL A 249 3.97 -6.20 13.15
CA VAL A 249 4.59 -6.26 14.48
C VAL A 249 3.63 -6.76 15.57
N GLY A 250 2.55 -7.44 15.16
CA GLY A 250 1.63 -8.10 16.07
C GLY A 250 0.43 -7.28 16.51
N GLY A 251 0.17 -6.12 15.91
CA GLY A 251 -1.05 -5.35 16.15
C GLY A 251 -2.30 -6.18 15.89
N ARG A 252 -3.38 -5.91 16.65
CA ARG A 252 -4.69 -6.56 16.46
C ARG A 252 -5.57 -5.73 15.55
N GLY A 253 -6.02 -6.31 14.42
CA GLY A 253 -6.94 -5.67 13.50
C GLY A 253 -8.40 -5.76 13.95
N VAL A 254 -9.10 -4.63 14.07
CA VAL A 254 -10.54 -4.54 14.39
C VAL A 254 -11.23 -3.70 13.34
N ALA A 255 -12.13 -4.30 12.57
CA ALA A 255 -12.92 -3.58 11.58
C ALA A 255 -14.07 -2.82 12.25
N GLN A 256 -14.17 -1.52 11.96
CA GLN A 256 -15.15 -0.60 12.54
C GLN A 256 -15.73 0.35 11.48
N ALA A 257 -16.88 0.95 11.76
CA ALA A 257 -17.45 1.98 10.90
C ALA A 257 -16.56 3.23 10.88
N LEU A 258 -16.60 3.97 9.78
CA LEU A 258 -15.91 5.24 9.65
C LEU A 258 -16.50 6.30 10.58
N SER A 259 -15.66 7.06 11.27
CA SER A 259 -16.07 8.26 12.00
C SER A 259 -16.44 9.40 11.03
N GLU A 260 -17.02 10.49 11.53
CA GLU A 260 -17.27 11.69 10.71
C GLU A 260 -15.96 12.26 10.16
N ARG A 261 -14.91 12.29 10.98
CA ARG A 261 -13.59 12.75 10.54
C ARG A 261 -12.98 11.85 9.48
N ASP A 262 -13.12 10.53 9.60
CA ASP A 262 -12.68 9.59 8.58
C ASP A 262 -13.39 9.86 7.24
N ARG A 263 -14.69 10.15 7.27
CA ARG A 263 -15.47 10.50 6.06
C ARG A 263 -15.02 11.82 5.46
N GLU A 264 -14.78 12.84 6.26
CA GLU A 264 -14.27 14.13 5.78
C GLU A 264 -12.93 13.98 5.07
N ILE A 265 -11.98 13.26 5.70
CA ILE A 265 -10.67 12.96 5.11
C ILE A 265 -10.85 12.21 3.78
N THR A 266 -11.61 11.13 3.78
CA THR A 266 -11.76 10.28 2.60
C THR A 266 -12.52 10.97 1.46
N GLN A 267 -13.55 11.73 1.74
CA GLN A 267 -14.30 12.51 0.73
C GLN A 267 -13.41 13.57 0.05
N THR A 268 -12.47 14.14 0.80
CA THR A 268 -11.51 15.11 0.25
C THR A 268 -10.46 14.42 -0.63
N LEU A 269 -9.93 13.27 -0.19
CA LEU A 269 -8.82 12.63 -0.86
C LEU A 269 -9.25 11.73 -2.03
N ALA A 270 -10.37 11.03 -1.91
CA ALA A 270 -10.77 10.00 -2.88
C ALA A 270 -10.83 10.50 -4.35
N PRO A 271 -11.48 11.63 -4.67
CA PRO A 271 -11.51 12.12 -6.04
C PRO A 271 -10.13 12.55 -6.56
N GLN A 272 -9.27 13.09 -5.68
CA GLN A 272 -7.92 13.52 -6.05
C GLN A 272 -7.00 12.33 -6.34
N LEU A 273 -7.10 11.27 -5.54
CA LEU A 273 -6.34 10.03 -5.75
C LEU A 273 -6.73 9.36 -7.06
N LYS A 274 -8.04 9.27 -7.33
CA LYS A 274 -8.55 8.74 -8.61
C LYS A 274 -8.06 9.55 -9.80
N ALA A 275 -8.15 10.87 -9.75
CA ALA A 275 -7.70 11.76 -10.84
C ALA A 275 -6.20 11.63 -11.14
N ARG A 276 -5.40 11.12 -10.19
CA ARG A 276 -3.96 10.87 -10.33
C ARG A 276 -3.61 9.45 -10.80
N GLY A 277 -4.61 8.61 -11.11
CA GLY A 277 -4.38 7.23 -11.53
C GLY A 277 -4.07 6.27 -10.38
N ILE A 278 -4.47 6.62 -9.15
CA ILE A 278 -4.37 5.75 -7.98
C ILE A 278 -5.69 4.98 -7.85
N LEU A 279 -5.69 3.73 -8.31
CA LEU A 279 -6.84 2.84 -8.22
C LEU A 279 -7.08 2.35 -6.79
N LEU A 280 -6.00 2.05 -6.06
CA LEU A 280 -6.04 1.55 -4.68
C LEU A 280 -5.13 2.38 -3.79
N ALA A 281 -5.69 2.95 -2.73
CA ALA A 281 -4.94 3.59 -1.66
C ALA A 281 -5.38 3.09 -0.29
N GLY A 282 -4.44 3.06 0.67
CA GLY A 282 -4.71 2.85 2.08
C GLY A 282 -4.33 4.09 2.87
N LEU A 283 -5.31 4.78 3.43
CA LEU A 283 -5.05 5.91 4.33
C LEU A 283 -4.82 5.39 5.74
N ASP A 284 -3.79 5.89 6.41
CA ASP A 284 -3.56 5.61 7.82
C ASP A 284 -3.94 6.83 8.64
N VAL A 285 -4.85 6.64 9.61
CA VAL A 285 -5.44 7.71 10.42
C VAL A 285 -5.36 7.35 11.90
N ILE A 286 -4.69 8.19 12.69
CA ILE A 286 -4.62 8.07 14.15
C ILE A 286 -5.43 9.19 14.78
N GLY A 287 -6.47 8.83 15.54
CA GLY A 287 -7.44 9.82 16.01
C GLY A 287 -8.07 10.57 14.84
N ASP A 288 -7.82 11.87 14.76
CA ASP A 288 -8.33 12.78 13.72
C ASP A 288 -7.27 13.17 12.68
N CYS A 289 -6.08 12.54 12.73
CA CYS A 289 -4.94 12.92 11.91
C CYS A 289 -4.56 11.83 10.88
N LEU A 290 -4.46 12.25 9.62
CA LEU A 290 -3.86 11.47 8.53
C LEU A 290 -2.35 11.37 8.74
N THR A 291 -1.81 10.16 8.72
CA THR A 291 -0.39 9.88 8.98
C THR A 291 0.36 9.28 7.81
N GLU A 292 -0.33 8.58 6.89
CA GLU A 292 0.23 7.99 5.67
C GLU A 292 -0.85 7.86 4.58
N ILE A 293 -0.42 7.87 3.30
CA ILE A 293 -1.24 7.53 2.13
C ILE A 293 -0.49 6.41 1.39
N ASN A 294 -0.84 5.16 1.67
CA ASN A 294 -0.16 4.00 1.11
C ASN A 294 -0.68 3.71 -0.30
N VAL A 295 0.20 3.75 -1.30
CA VAL A 295 -0.14 3.59 -2.72
C VAL A 295 0.60 2.43 -3.42
N THR A 296 1.52 1.77 -2.73
CA THR A 296 2.29 0.63 -3.25
C THR A 296 1.49 -0.68 -3.09
N SER A 297 1.48 -1.24 -1.89
CA SER A 297 0.82 -2.52 -1.58
C SER A 297 -0.07 -2.45 -0.33
N PRO A 298 -1.04 -1.50 -0.24
CA PRO A 298 -1.88 -1.42 0.96
C PRO A 298 -2.63 -2.73 1.20
N THR A 299 -2.73 -3.09 2.49
CA THR A 299 -3.33 -4.33 2.98
C THR A 299 -4.59 -4.05 3.82
N GLY A 300 -5.29 -5.12 4.25
CA GLY A 300 -6.45 -5.04 5.13
C GLY A 300 -7.73 -5.63 4.53
N PHE A 301 -7.70 -6.17 3.31
CA PHE A 301 -8.89 -6.73 2.66
C PHE A 301 -9.47 -7.89 3.47
N GLN A 302 -8.65 -8.87 3.80
CA GLN A 302 -9.13 -10.09 4.45
C GLN A 302 -9.60 -9.84 5.88
N GLU A 303 -8.92 -8.97 6.61
CA GLU A 303 -9.33 -8.59 7.97
C GLU A 303 -10.69 -7.90 7.99
N ILE A 304 -10.99 -7.04 7.01
CA ILE A 304 -12.30 -6.39 6.87
C ILE A 304 -13.35 -7.43 6.45
N MET A 305 -13.08 -8.22 5.40
CA MET A 305 -14.01 -9.23 4.88
C MET A 305 -14.37 -10.30 5.93
N LYS A 306 -13.42 -10.70 6.79
CA LYS A 306 -13.67 -11.66 7.88
C LYS A 306 -14.58 -11.14 8.99
N GLN A 307 -14.60 -9.81 9.19
CA GLN A 307 -15.30 -9.19 10.32
C GLN A 307 -16.56 -8.44 9.91
N LYS A 308 -16.73 -8.17 8.63
CA LYS A 308 -17.86 -7.40 8.08
C LYS A 308 -18.42 -8.10 6.85
N ASP A 309 -19.73 -7.98 6.67
CA ASP A 309 -20.41 -8.44 5.45
C ASP A 309 -20.17 -7.44 4.30
N PHE A 310 -18.90 -7.35 3.87
CA PHE A 310 -18.49 -6.47 2.78
C PHE A 310 -17.30 -7.05 2.03
N ASP A 311 -17.49 -7.33 0.75
CA ASP A 311 -16.46 -7.93 -0.10
C ASP A 311 -15.56 -6.87 -0.76
N VAL A 312 -14.44 -6.56 -0.10
CA VAL A 312 -13.45 -5.60 -0.58
C VAL A 312 -12.75 -6.09 -1.85
N ALA A 313 -12.51 -7.42 -1.96
CA ALA A 313 -11.87 -7.99 -3.14
C ALA A 313 -12.78 -7.86 -4.36
N ALA A 314 -14.09 -8.09 -4.20
CA ALA A 314 -15.06 -7.88 -5.26
C ALA A 314 -15.14 -6.40 -5.71
N GLN A 315 -15.09 -5.45 -4.77
CA GLN A 315 -15.03 -4.02 -5.10
C GLN A 315 -13.78 -3.70 -5.93
N PHE A 316 -12.62 -4.24 -5.53
CA PHE A 316 -11.36 -4.04 -6.25
C PHE A 316 -11.41 -4.61 -7.67
N VAL A 317 -11.82 -5.87 -7.84
CA VAL A 317 -11.89 -6.49 -9.16
C VAL A 317 -12.93 -5.79 -10.05
N ASN A 318 -14.08 -5.32 -9.50
CA ASN A 318 -15.02 -4.48 -10.24
C ASN A 318 -14.35 -3.21 -10.78
N ALA A 319 -13.49 -2.56 -9.96
CA ALA A 319 -12.79 -1.36 -10.37
C ALA A 319 -11.75 -1.66 -11.48
N VAL A 320 -10.99 -2.75 -11.34
CA VAL A 320 -10.05 -3.21 -12.38
C VAL A 320 -10.79 -3.47 -13.70
N GLU A 321 -11.90 -4.21 -13.67
CA GLU A 321 -12.69 -4.53 -14.85
C GLU A 321 -13.26 -3.27 -15.54
N ARG A 322 -13.73 -2.28 -14.77
CA ARG A 322 -14.20 -0.99 -15.33
C ARG A 322 -13.09 -0.24 -16.04
N ASN A 323 -11.96 -0.09 -15.37
CA ASN A 323 -10.84 0.71 -15.86
C ASN A 323 -10.04 0.00 -16.97
N ALA A 324 -10.05 -1.34 -17.00
CA ALA A 324 -9.45 -2.12 -18.07
C ALA A 324 -10.24 -2.08 -19.39
N GLN A 325 -11.52 -1.72 -19.35
CA GLN A 325 -12.40 -1.65 -20.54
C GLN A 325 -12.63 -0.22 -21.03
N ALA A 326 -12.29 0.80 -20.24
CA ALA A 326 -12.38 2.19 -20.65
C ALA A 326 -11.36 2.46 -21.79
N VAL A 327 -11.84 2.67 -23.00
CA VAL A 327 -11.06 3.09 -24.19
C VAL A 327 -11.07 4.60 -24.28
#